data_4b9f9c9996ce143155af88cf0a058029
#
_entry.id   4b9f9c9996ce143155af88cf0a058029
#
_cell.length_a   1.000
_cell.length_b   1.000
_cell.length_c   1.000
_cell.angle_alpha   90.00
_cell.angle_beta   90.00
_cell.angle_gamma   90.00
#
_symmetry.space_group_name_H-M   'P 1'
#
loop_
_entity.id
_entity.type
_entity.pdbx_description
1 polymer ?
#
loop_
_entity_poly.entity_id
_entity_poly.type
_entity_poly.pdbx_seq_one_letter_code
_entity_poly.pdbx_strand_id
1 'polypeptide(L)'
;MAELCGEPVIAHTIRSFQNAGCIDEIVVVAREDQLEAIRKISEDKGFHKVQAIVPGGSSRMESVEAGLNAASKETVLAAVQDGARPLVTEDIICRTVDMALSYHASAPAIPVKDTIKVIGEDGRVESTPDRETLRAVQTPQIFDRDLLLAAWQRAKKEKIPYTDDCGAMEGLGVHVYLTEGSEENFHAPACQPAF
;
A
#
# COMPACT_ATOMS: atom_id res chain seq x y z
N MET A 1 -12.06 -14.21 6.04
CA MET A 1 -11.77 -13.01 5.23
C MET A 1 -13.02 -12.15 5.17
N ALA A 2 -12.88 -10.82 5.20
CA ALA A 2 -14.02 -9.93 4.97
C ALA A 2 -14.50 -10.07 3.50
N GLU A 3 -15.80 -9.93 3.29
CA GLU A 3 -16.43 -10.05 1.97
C GLU A 3 -17.09 -8.72 1.56
N LEU A 4 -17.06 -8.44 0.26
CA LEU A 4 -17.74 -7.35 -0.40
C LEU A 4 -18.54 -7.92 -1.58
N CYS A 5 -19.85 -7.73 -1.61
CA CYS A 5 -20.73 -8.26 -2.66
C CYS A 5 -20.60 -9.79 -2.90
N GLY A 6 -20.38 -10.57 -1.84
CA GLY A 6 -20.25 -12.03 -1.91
C GLY A 6 -18.88 -12.54 -2.38
N GLU A 7 -17.89 -11.66 -2.49
CA GLU A 7 -16.49 -12.02 -2.79
C GLU A 7 -15.54 -11.50 -1.71
N PRO A 8 -14.44 -12.20 -1.41
CA PRO A 8 -13.42 -11.71 -0.50
C PRO A 8 -12.86 -10.35 -0.96
N VAL A 9 -12.72 -9.39 -0.01
CA VAL A 9 -12.20 -8.04 -0.28
C VAL A 9 -10.88 -8.09 -1.05
N ILE A 10 -9.97 -9.00 -0.68
CA ILE A 10 -8.68 -9.16 -1.35
C ILE A 10 -8.81 -9.53 -2.84
N ALA A 11 -9.87 -10.27 -3.23
CA ALA A 11 -10.09 -10.65 -4.61
C ALA A 11 -10.40 -9.43 -5.50
N HIS A 12 -11.14 -8.45 -4.97
CA HIS A 12 -11.39 -7.18 -5.67
C HIS A 12 -10.09 -6.40 -5.87
N THR A 13 -9.26 -6.30 -4.81
CA THR A 13 -7.97 -5.60 -4.89
C THR A 13 -7.05 -6.27 -5.92
N ILE A 14 -6.88 -7.60 -5.86
CA ILE A 14 -6.05 -8.34 -6.82
C ILE A 14 -6.57 -8.13 -8.25
N ARG A 15 -7.89 -8.16 -8.45
CA ARG A 15 -8.50 -7.97 -9.78
C ARG A 15 -8.16 -6.62 -10.39
N SER A 16 -8.14 -5.54 -9.60
CA SER A 16 -7.75 -4.21 -10.10
C SER A 16 -6.31 -4.21 -10.63
N PHE A 17 -5.37 -4.82 -9.91
CA PHE A 17 -3.98 -4.94 -10.35
C PHE A 17 -3.80 -5.96 -11.48
N GLN A 18 -4.55 -7.06 -11.47
CA GLN A 18 -4.57 -8.04 -12.56
C GLN A 18 -4.97 -7.40 -13.90
N ASN A 19 -5.93 -6.47 -13.88
CA ASN A 19 -6.45 -5.80 -15.07
C ASN A 19 -5.60 -4.58 -15.48
N ALA A 20 -4.87 -3.97 -14.55
CA ALA A 20 -4.05 -2.79 -14.85
C ALA A 20 -2.90 -3.14 -15.82
N GLY A 21 -2.90 -2.51 -17.00
CA GLY A 21 -1.90 -2.79 -18.05
C GLY A 21 -0.48 -2.40 -17.67
N CYS A 22 -0.31 -1.50 -16.69
CA CYS A 22 0.98 -1.04 -16.18
C CYS A 22 1.60 -1.93 -15.09
N ILE A 23 0.98 -3.06 -14.75
CA ILE A 23 1.45 -4.02 -13.74
C ILE A 23 1.83 -5.34 -14.42
N ASP A 24 3.04 -5.83 -14.19
CA ASP A 24 3.57 -7.06 -14.78
C ASP A 24 3.36 -8.27 -13.88
N GLU A 25 3.60 -8.13 -12.57
CA GLU A 25 3.47 -9.21 -11.60
C GLU A 25 2.81 -8.75 -10.29
N ILE A 26 2.24 -9.68 -9.56
CA ILE A 26 1.65 -9.47 -8.25
C ILE A 26 2.25 -10.49 -7.29
N VAL A 27 2.74 -10.00 -6.15
CA VAL A 27 3.11 -10.83 -5.00
C VAL A 27 2.13 -10.53 -3.88
N VAL A 28 1.44 -11.55 -3.39
CA VAL A 28 0.52 -11.38 -2.27
C VAL A 28 1.22 -11.77 -0.98
N VAL A 29 1.25 -10.82 -0.05
CA VAL A 29 1.79 -11.05 1.29
C VAL A 29 0.64 -11.12 2.28
N ALA A 30 0.51 -12.24 3.00
CA ALA A 30 -0.61 -12.46 3.90
C ALA A 30 -0.20 -13.24 5.15
N ARG A 31 -1.14 -13.37 6.09
CA ARG A 31 -0.95 -14.24 7.25
C ARG A 31 -0.86 -15.70 6.81
N GLU A 32 -0.06 -16.47 7.51
CA GLU A 32 0.19 -17.89 7.17
C GLU A 32 -1.10 -18.71 7.07
N ASP A 33 -2.05 -18.46 7.96
CA ASP A 33 -3.36 -19.12 7.98
C ASP A 33 -4.28 -18.78 6.80
N GLN A 34 -3.91 -17.78 5.97
CA GLN A 34 -4.69 -17.31 4.83
C GLN A 34 -4.09 -17.66 3.47
N LEU A 35 -2.85 -18.12 3.43
CA LEU A 35 -2.11 -18.35 2.18
C LEU A 35 -2.85 -19.31 1.24
N GLU A 36 -3.34 -20.44 1.77
CA GLU A 36 -4.02 -21.45 0.97
C GLU A 36 -5.36 -20.95 0.41
N ALA A 37 -6.11 -20.19 1.22
CA ALA A 37 -7.36 -19.59 0.78
C ALA A 37 -7.13 -18.56 -0.34
N ILE A 38 -6.06 -17.75 -0.25
CA ILE A 38 -5.70 -16.77 -1.28
C ILE A 38 -5.23 -17.48 -2.55
N ARG A 39 -4.46 -18.58 -2.43
CA ARG A 39 -4.05 -19.39 -3.59
C ARG A 39 -5.25 -19.90 -4.35
N LYS A 40 -6.20 -20.52 -3.64
CA LYS A 40 -7.43 -21.00 -4.24
C LYS A 40 -8.23 -19.88 -4.92
N ILE A 41 -8.35 -18.71 -4.28
CA ILE A 41 -9.03 -17.55 -4.89
C ILE A 41 -8.30 -17.14 -6.19
N SER A 42 -6.98 -17.11 -6.19
CA SER A 42 -6.20 -16.71 -7.36
C SER A 42 -6.36 -17.69 -8.53
N GLU A 43 -6.37 -18.98 -8.24
CA GLU A 43 -6.61 -20.05 -9.22
C GLU A 43 -8.04 -20.02 -9.77
N ASP A 44 -9.04 -19.99 -8.89
CA ASP A 44 -10.48 -20.01 -9.25
C ASP A 44 -10.86 -18.76 -10.10
N LYS A 45 -10.19 -17.62 -9.87
CA LYS A 45 -10.42 -16.35 -10.57
C LYS A 45 -9.51 -16.12 -11.77
N GLY A 46 -8.53 -16.98 -12.00
CA GLY A 46 -7.58 -16.85 -13.10
C GLY A 46 -6.65 -15.64 -12.99
N PHE A 47 -6.20 -15.29 -11.77
CA PHE A 47 -5.27 -14.17 -11.54
C PHE A 47 -3.84 -14.56 -11.94
N HIS A 48 -3.56 -14.56 -13.24
CA HIS A 48 -2.30 -15.05 -13.80
C HIS A 48 -1.08 -14.15 -13.50
N LYS A 49 -1.28 -12.88 -13.10
CA LYS A 49 -0.19 -12.02 -12.64
C LYS A 49 0.25 -12.33 -11.20
N VAL A 50 -0.54 -13.10 -10.43
CA VAL A 50 -0.13 -13.54 -9.09
C VAL A 50 0.94 -14.62 -9.24
N GLN A 51 2.21 -14.23 -9.09
CA GLN A 51 3.36 -15.12 -9.24
C GLN A 51 3.79 -15.77 -7.91
N ALA A 52 3.55 -15.09 -6.79
CA ALA A 52 3.89 -15.61 -5.47
C ALA A 52 2.85 -15.20 -4.42
N ILE A 53 2.66 -16.09 -3.43
CA ILE A 53 1.87 -15.84 -2.23
C ILE A 53 2.74 -16.26 -1.05
N VAL A 54 3.16 -15.29 -0.23
CA VAL A 54 4.15 -15.49 0.82
C VAL A 54 3.65 -15.04 2.19
N PRO A 55 4.15 -15.62 3.28
CA PRO A 55 3.82 -15.16 4.62
C PRO A 55 4.42 -13.78 4.88
N GLY A 56 3.65 -12.93 5.56
CA GLY A 56 4.14 -11.66 6.09
C GLY A 56 4.96 -11.85 7.37
N GLY A 57 5.67 -10.80 7.72
CA GLY A 57 6.43 -10.73 8.98
C GLY A 57 5.59 -10.21 10.16
N SER A 58 6.27 -9.93 11.27
CA SER A 58 5.67 -9.39 12.48
C SER A 58 5.35 -7.89 12.39
N SER A 59 5.87 -7.23 11.37
CA SER A 59 5.69 -5.80 11.11
C SER A 59 5.34 -5.53 9.64
N ARG A 60 4.84 -4.32 9.35
CA ARG A 60 4.64 -3.85 7.98
C ARG A 60 5.94 -3.94 7.17
N MET A 61 7.04 -3.45 7.72
CA MET A 61 8.37 -3.49 7.09
C MET A 61 8.78 -4.91 6.69
N GLU A 62 8.67 -5.87 7.61
CA GLU A 62 9.03 -7.27 7.33
C GLU A 62 8.13 -7.89 6.26
N SER A 63 6.86 -7.51 6.23
CA SER A 63 5.91 -7.96 5.20
C SER A 63 6.26 -7.39 3.84
N VAL A 64 6.60 -6.10 3.74
CA VAL A 64 7.06 -5.47 2.49
C VAL A 64 8.38 -6.10 2.03
N GLU A 65 9.34 -6.32 2.94
CA GLU A 65 10.61 -6.98 2.63
C GLU A 65 10.37 -8.41 2.09
N ALA A 66 9.47 -9.18 2.70
CA ALA A 66 9.11 -10.52 2.22
C ALA A 66 8.52 -10.48 0.81
N GLY A 67 7.64 -9.53 0.52
CA GLY A 67 7.07 -9.33 -0.81
C GLY A 67 8.12 -8.98 -1.86
N LEU A 68 9.00 -8.02 -1.56
CA LEU A 68 10.08 -7.57 -2.46
C LEU A 68 11.10 -8.69 -2.75
N ASN A 69 11.38 -9.55 -1.76
CA ASN A 69 12.28 -10.70 -1.92
C ASN A 69 11.66 -11.81 -2.78
N ALA A 70 10.33 -11.91 -2.81
CA ALA A 70 9.60 -12.88 -3.63
C ALA A 70 9.31 -12.37 -5.06
N ALA A 71 9.43 -11.07 -5.29
CA ALA A 71 9.27 -10.46 -6.61
C ALA A 71 10.45 -10.80 -7.54
N SER A 72 10.22 -10.66 -8.85
CA SER A 72 11.27 -10.82 -9.88
C SER A 72 12.48 -9.92 -9.57
N LYS A 73 13.67 -10.42 -9.88
CA LYS A 73 14.90 -9.62 -9.80
C LYS A 73 14.97 -8.49 -10.83
N GLU A 74 14.15 -8.58 -11.86
CA GLU A 74 14.04 -7.59 -12.92
C GLU A 74 13.05 -6.45 -12.56
N THR A 75 12.38 -6.55 -11.40
CA THR A 75 11.45 -5.51 -10.91
C THR A 75 12.17 -4.18 -10.75
N VAL A 76 11.72 -3.17 -11.46
CA VAL A 76 12.24 -1.80 -11.40
C VAL A 76 11.46 -0.98 -10.37
N LEU A 77 10.13 -1.02 -10.46
CA LEU A 77 9.24 -0.35 -9.51
C LEU A 77 8.47 -1.36 -8.66
N ALA A 78 8.31 -1.04 -7.40
CA ALA A 78 7.49 -1.81 -6.47
C ALA A 78 6.28 -0.98 -6.02
N ALA A 79 5.08 -1.50 -6.25
CA ALA A 79 3.82 -0.94 -5.79
C ALA A 79 3.37 -1.67 -4.50
N VAL A 80 3.35 -0.95 -3.38
CA VAL A 80 2.86 -1.47 -2.10
C VAL A 80 1.38 -1.10 -1.96
N GLN A 81 0.53 -2.13 -1.91
CA GLN A 81 -0.92 -1.97 -1.87
C GLN A 81 -1.54 -2.59 -0.63
N ASP A 82 -2.42 -1.86 0.02
CA ASP A 82 -3.28 -2.40 1.07
C ASP A 82 -4.31 -3.36 0.46
N GLY A 83 -4.27 -4.63 0.85
CA GLY A 83 -5.24 -5.64 0.38
C GLY A 83 -6.70 -5.30 0.72
N ALA A 84 -6.91 -4.37 1.65
CA ALA A 84 -8.22 -3.88 2.09
C ALA A 84 -8.72 -2.63 1.36
N ARG A 85 -8.15 -2.28 0.18
CA ARG A 85 -8.68 -1.20 -0.68
C ARG A 85 -9.26 -1.79 -1.98
N PRO A 86 -10.48 -2.34 -1.91
CA PRO A 86 -11.07 -3.09 -3.03
C PRO A 86 -11.49 -2.22 -4.23
N LEU A 87 -11.59 -0.90 -4.04
CA LEU A 87 -12.10 0.03 -5.06
C LEU A 87 -11.00 0.88 -5.71
N VAL A 88 -9.73 0.47 -5.56
CA VAL A 88 -8.64 1.08 -6.33
C VAL A 88 -8.87 0.85 -7.82
N THR A 89 -8.76 1.91 -8.63
CA THR A 89 -8.99 1.86 -10.08
C THR A 89 -7.67 1.74 -10.84
N GLU A 90 -7.73 1.21 -12.07
CA GLU A 90 -6.58 1.15 -12.98
C GLU A 90 -5.98 2.54 -13.22
N ASP A 91 -6.80 3.56 -13.34
CA ASP A 91 -6.37 4.94 -13.57
C ASP A 91 -5.53 5.47 -12.38
N ILE A 92 -5.93 5.20 -11.13
CA ILE A 92 -5.12 5.54 -9.95
C ILE A 92 -3.79 4.78 -9.98
N ILE A 93 -3.81 3.48 -10.28
CA ILE A 93 -2.61 2.65 -10.34
C ILE A 93 -1.64 3.20 -11.39
N CYS A 94 -2.10 3.37 -12.64
CA CYS A 94 -1.22 3.74 -13.74
C CYS A 94 -0.68 5.17 -13.62
N ARG A 95 -1.50 6.17 -13.20
CA ARG A 95 -0.97 7.53 -12.98
C ARG A 95 0.09 7.58 -11.87
N THR A 96 -0.03 6.70 -10.86
CA THR A 96 0.96 6.62 -9.78
C THR A 96 2.22 5.92 -10.27
N VAL A 97 2.12 4.89 -11.13
CA VAL A 97 3.27 4.28 -11.82
C VAL A 97 4.02 5.31 -12.66
N ASP A 98 3.32 6.09 -13.50
CA ASP A 98 3.93 7.10 -14.38
C ASP A 98 4.70 8.17 -13.58
N MET A 99 4.14 8.58 -12.44
CA MET A 99 4.81 9.53 -11.54
C MET A 99 6.06 8.90 -10.93
N ALA A 100 5.99 7.63 -10.48
CA ALA A 100 7.14 6.94 -9.89
C ALA A 100 8.25 6.67 -10.92
N LEU A 101 7.92 6.41 -12.19
CA LEU A 101 8.90 6.31 -13.27
C LEU A 101 9.69 7.60 -13.45
N SER A 102 9.06 8.75 -13.21
CA SER A 102 9.69 10.06 -13.38
C SER A 102 10.47 10.51 -12.13
N TYR A 103 10.03 10.14 -10.94
CA TYR A 103 10.50 10.71 -9.68
C TYR A 103 10.93 9.69 -8.63
N HIS A 104 10.90 8.38 -8.94
CA HIS A 104 11.31 7.27 -8.09
C HIS A 104 10.42 6.98 -6.87
N ALA A 105 9.49 7.87 -6.51
CA ALA A 105 8.58 7.69 -5.39
C ALA A 105 7.28 8.46 -5.60
N SER A 106 6.14 7.77 -5.47
CA SER A 106 4.83 8.39 -5.62
C SER A 106 3.74 7.66 -4.83
N ALA A 107 2.66 8.38 -4.50
CA ALA A 107 1.47 7.82 -3.88
C ALA A 107 0.22 8.64 -4.24
N PRO A 108 -0.97 8.03 -4.35
CA PRO A 108 -2.21 8.77 -4.49
C PRO A 108 -2.61 9.37 -3.15
N ALA A 109 -3.19 10.57 -3.19
CA ALA A 109 -3.66 11.25 -2.00
C ALA A 109 -4.91 12.08 -2.27
N ILE A 110 -5.70 12.32 -1.23
CA ILE A 110 -6.89 13.16 -1.28
C ILE A 110 -6.75 14.35 -0.31
N PRO A 111 -7.41 15.48 -0.58
CA PRO A 111 -7.50 16.59 0.38
C PRO A 111 -8.14 16.14 1.69
N VAL A 112 -7.65 16.68 2.81
CA VAL A 112 -8.28 16.46 4.11
C VAL A 112 -9.53 17.34 4.23
N LYS A 113 -10.68 16.73 4.52
CA LYS A 113 -11.96 17.44 4.66
C LYS A 113 -12.20 17.95 6.06
N ASP A 114 -11.90 17.13 7.07
CA ASP A 114 -12.11 17.46 8.47
C ASP A 114 -11.01 18.39 9.01
N THR A 115 -11.35 19.13 10.06
CA THR A 115 -10.35 19.93 10.78
C THR A 115 -9.45 19.01 11.61
N ILE A 116 -8.17 18.97 11.29
CA ILE A 116 -7.17 18.18 12.02
C ILE A 116 -6.67 18.97 13.23
N LYS A 117 -6.55 18.31 14.36
CA LYS A 117 -5.97 18.84 15.59
C LYS A 117 -4.72 18.07 15.96
N VAL A 118 -3.65 18.77 16.28
CA VAL A 118 -2.51 18.19 16.97
C VAL A 118 -2.82 18.23 18.47
N ILE A 119 -2.68 17.09 19.14
CA ILE A 119 -2.97 16.96 20.57
C ILE A 119 -1.71 16.61 21.35
N GLY A 120 -1.57 17.20 22.54
CA GLY A 120 -0.54 16.84 23.51
C GLY A 120 -0.86 15.55 24.27
N GLU A 121 0.10 15.09 25.08
CA GLU A 121 -0.05 13.86 25.89
C GLU A 121 -1.22 13.94 26.89
N ASP A 122 -1.60 15.13 27.30
CA ASP A 122 -2.73 15.41 28.21
C ASP A 122 -4.09 15.51 27.49
N GLY A 123 -4.13 15.26 26.17
CA GLY A 123 -5.33 15.31 25.34
C GLY A 123 -5.78 16.73 24.97
N ARG A 124 -5.05 17.78 25.36
CA ARG A 124 -5.35 19.14 24.94
C ARG A 124 -4.90 19.43 23.52
N VAL A 125 -5.64 20.27 22.83
CA VAL A 125 -5.26 20.75 21.49
C VAL A 125 -4.06 21.68 21.59
N GLU A 126 -2.96 21.32 20.95
CA GLU A 126 -1.75 22.14 20.85
C GLU A 126 -1.78 23.06 19.62
N SER A 127 -2.24 22.55 18.48
CA SER A 127 -2.30 23.32 17.24
C SER A 127 -3.39 22.81 16.30
N THR A 128 -3.71 23.63 15.32
CA THR A 128 -4.62 23.28 14.22
C THR A 128 -3.89 23.59 12.92
N PRO A 129 -3.32 22.57 12.24
CA PRO A 129 -2.67 22.75 10.95
C PRO A 129 -3.64 23.31 9.90
N ASP A 130 -3.10 24.05 8.95
CA ASP A 130 -3.86 24.46 7.78
C ASP A 130 -4.16 23.24 6.92
N ARG A 131 -5.43 22.85 6.85
CA ARG A 131 -5.88 21.67 6.10
C ARG A 131 -5.61 21.75 4.60
N GLU A 132 -5.45 22.96 4.04
CA GLU A 132 -5.11 23.16 2.64
C GLU A 132 -3.73 22.58 2.29
N THR A 133 -2.83 22.50 3.27
CA THR A 133 -1.50 21.90 3.15
C THR A 133 -1.47 20.40 3.44
N LEU A 134 -2.58 19.82 3.94
CA LEU A 134 -2.64 18.42 4.33
C LEU A 134 -3.23 17.55 3.22
N ARG A 135 -2.70 16.34 3.12
CA ARG A 135 -3.22 15.30 2.24
C ARG A 135 -3.31 13.98 3.01
N ALA A 136 -4.40 13.25 2.78
CA ALA A 136 -4.54 11.89 3.27
C ALA A 136 -4.01 10.93 2.20
N VAL A 137 -2.86 10.32 2.48
CA VAL A 137 -2.17 9.42 1.56
C VAL A 137 -2.87 8.08 1.52
N GLN A 138 -3.01 7.54 0.32
CA GLN A 138 -3.61 6.24 0.05
C GLN A 138 -2.55 5.26 -0.48
N THR A 139 -2.99 4.07 -0.93
CA THR A 139 -2.18 3.14 -1.70
C THR A 139 -2.84 2.88 -3.06
N PRO A 140 -2.04 2.48 -4.10
CA PRO A 140 -0.68 1.99 -4.03
C PRO A 140 0.36 3.08 -3.77
N GLN A 141 1.34 2.80 -2.89
CA GLN A 141 2.55 3.60 -2.78
C GLN A 141 3.62 2.95 -3.66
N ILE A 142 4.16 3.69 -4.62
CA ILE A 142 5.00 3.13 -5.68
C ILE A 142 6.39 3.75 -5.64
N PHE A 143 7.41 2.91 -5.67
CA PHE A 143 8.79 3.31 -5.46
C PHE A 143 9.74 2.57 -6.39
N ASP A 144 10.89 3.17 -6.67
CA ASP A 144 12.05 2.43 -7.11
C ASP A 144 12.36 1.32 -6.09
N ARG A 145 12.48 0.09 -6.58
CA ARG A 145 12.62 -1.12 -5.74
C ARG A 145 13.86 -1.05 -4.86
N ASP A 146 14.98 -0.65 -5.42
CA ASP A 146 16.27 -0.68 -4.70
C ASP A 146 16.33 0.46 -3.66
N LEU A 147 15.74 1.62 -3.97
CA LEU A 147 15.60 2.71 -3.02
C LEU A 147 14.68 2.32 -1.86
N LEU A 148 13.56 1.64 -2.13
CA LEU A 148 12.66 1.17 -1.07
C LEU A 148 13.34 0.16 -0.15
N LEU A 149 14.11 -0.79 -0.72
CA LEU A 149 14.90 -1.74 0.08
C LEU A 149 15.93 -1.01 0.95
N ALA A 150 16.65 -0.03 0.39
CA ALA A 150 17.62 0.77 1.14
C ALA A 150 16.96 1.58 2.27
N ALA A 151 15.77 2.16 2.02
CA ALA A 151 15.00 2.92 3.00
C ALA A 151 14.63 2.04 4.20
N TRP A 152 14.10 0.85 3.96
CA TRP A 152 13.73 -0.08 5.02
C TRP A 152 14.94 -0.67 5.76
N GLN A 153 16.05 -0.95 5.07
CA GLN A 153 17.30 -1.39 5.72
C GLN A 153 17.83 -0.32 6.68
N ARG A 154 17.79 0.95 6.27
CA ARG A 154 18.14 2.08 7.13
C ARG A 154 17.20 2.18 8.32
N ALA A 155 15.89 2.16 8.10
CA ALA A 155 14.89 2.23 9.16
C ALA A 155 15.10 1.12 10.22
N LYS A 156 15.40 -0.10 9.78
CA LYS A 156 15.70 -1.25 10.64
C LYS A 156 16.97 -1.03 11.47
N LYS A 157 18.04 -0.54 10.84
CA LYS A 157 19.32 -0.28 11.51
C LYS A 157 19.20 0.83 12.55
N GLU A 158 18.49 1.91 12.21
CA GLU A 158 18.33 3.10 13.05
C GLU A 158 17.13 2.97 14.03
N LYS A 159 16.34 1.89 13.93
CA LYS A 159 15.13 1.62 14.73
C LYS A 159 14.09 2.75 14.65
N ILE A 160 13.93 3.35 13.46
CA ILE A 160 12.97 4.42 13.22
C ILE A 160 11.61 3.77 12.89
N PRO A 161 10.54 4.08 13.66
CA PRO A 161 9.22 3.60 13.35
C PRO A 161 8.56 4.52 12.30
N TYR A 162 8.45 4.04 11.07
CA TYR A 162 7.64 4.72 10.04
C TYR A 162 6.25 4.11 9.97
N THR A 163 5.26 4.95 9.74
CA THR A 163 3.85 4.54 9.64
C THR A 163 3.50 3.97 8.27
N ASP A 164 4.25 4.39 7.23
CA ASP A 164 4.07 3.93 5.85
C ASP A 164 5.41 3.90 5.09
N ASP A 165 5.35 3.47 3.83
CA ASP A 165 6.53 3.33 2.98
C ASP A 165 7.01 4.70 2.48
N CYS A 166 6.11 5.68 2.31
CA CYS A 166 6.47 7.05 1.98
C CYS A 166 7.38 7.67 3.04
N GLY A 167 7.03 7.53 4.32
CA GLY A 167 7.86 8.02 5.42
C GLY A 167 9.26 7.40 5.44
N ALA A 168 9.38 6.11 5.10
CA ALA A 168 10.69 5.46 5.01
C ALA A 168 11.54 6.07 3.86
N MET A 169 10.92 6.35 2.71
CA MET A 169 11.60 7.00 1.57
C MET A 169 12.02 8.43 1.90
N GLU A 170 11.15 9.21 2.54
CA GLU A 170 11.47 10.57 3.03
C GLU A 170 12.64 10.54 4.01
N GLY A 171 12.66 9.55 4.92
CA GLY A 171 13.78 9.33 5.82
C GLY A 171 15.10 9.03 5.10
N LEU A 172 15.06 8.42 3.93
CA LEU A 172 16.25 8.22 3.07
C LEU A 172 16.66 9.49 2.31
N GLY A 173 15.81 10.54 2.31
CA GLY A 173 16.03 11.79 1.59
C GLY A 173 15.43 11.80 0.19
N VAL A 174 14.57 10.83 -0.14
CA VAL A 174 13.85 10.76 -1.41
C VAL A 174 12.55 11.54 -1.30
N HIS A 175 12.29 12.44 -2.26
CA HIS A 175 11.02 13.17 -2.31
C HIS A 175 9.90 12.27 -2.85
N VAL A 176 8.78 12.21 -2.13
CA VAL A 176 7.57 11.50 -2.56
C VAL A 176 6.64 12.47 -3.27
N TYR A 177 6.22 12.14 -4.49
CA TYR A 177 5.29 12.94 -5.28
C TYR A 177 3.87 12.39 -5.17
N LEU A 178 2.91 13.27 -4.88
CA LEU A 178 1.52 12.87 -4.72
C LEU A 178 0.76 12.98 -6.06
N THR A 179 0.00 11.94 -6.36
CA THR A 179 -0.97 11.91 -7.46
C THR A 179 -2.40 12.09 -6.92
N GLU A 180 -3.33 12.38 -7.80
CA GLU A 180 -4.74 12.47 -7.42
C GLU A 180 -5.27 11.09 -7.01
N GLY A 181 -5.76 10.96 -5.78
CA GLY A 181 -6.46 9.80 -5.26
C GLY A 181 -7.97 9.89 -5.49
N SER A 182 -8.72 9.00 -4.84
CA SER A 182 -10.18 9.01 -4.85
C SER A 182 -10.74 8.71 -3.46
N GLU A 183 -11.83 9.38 -3.08
CA GLU A 183 -12.55 9.07 -1.85
C GLU A 183 -13.14 7.64 -1.89
N GLU A 184 -13.44 7.13 -3.08
CA GLU A 184 -13.89 5.76 -3.26
C GLU A 184 -12.78 4.73 -3.01
N ASN A 185 -11.51 5.10 -3.12
CA ASN A 185 -10.38 4.26 -2.77
C ASN A 185 -10.13 4.23 -1.24
N PHE A 186 -11.20 4.02 -0.48
CA PHE A 186 -11.12 3.93 0.98
C PHE A 186 -10.52 2.59 1.44
N HIS A 187 -9.97 2.61 2.65
CA HIS A 187 -9.54 1.40 3.32
C HIS A 187 -10.76 0.74 3.98
N ALA A 188 -11.14 -0.45 3.52
CA ALA A 188 -12.25 -1.20 4.11
C ALA A 188 -11.89 -1.52 5.58
N PRO A 189 -12.77 -1.20 6.54
CA PRO A 189 -12.51 -1.53 7.93
C PRO A 189 -12.39 -3.07 8.08
N ALA A 190 -11.44 -3.51 8.90
CA ALA A 190 -11.40 -4.91 9.31
C ALA A 190 -12.77 -5.25 9.89
N CYS A 191 -13.40 -6.33 9.41
CA CYS A 191 -14.68 -6.78 9.94
C CYS A 191 -14.47 -7.09 11.44
N GLN A 192 -14.83 -6.14 12.30
CA GLN A 192 -14.96 -6.43 13.73
C GLN A 192 -16.19 -7.32 13.85
N PRO A 193 -16.10 -8.46 14.56
CA PRO A 193 -17.31 -9.21 14.87
C PRO A 193 -18.27 -8.26 15.58
N ALA A 194 -19.51 -8.19 15.09
CA ALA A 194 -20.57 -7.48 15.78
C ALA A 194 -20.65 -8.05 17.20
N PHE A 195 -20.49 -7.16 18.20
CA PHE A 195 -20.72 -7.49 19.60
C PHE A 195 -22.18 -7.77 19.84
#